data_f4e2a0c4092ede3237ecbb1e489cf8a3
#
_entry.id   f4e2a0c4092ede3237ecbb1e489cf8a3
#
_cell.length_a   1.000
_cell.length_b   1.000
_cell.length_c   1.000
_cell.angle_alpha   90.00
_cell.angle_beta   90.00
_cell.angle_gamma   90.00
#
_symmetry.space_group_name_H-M   'P 1'
#
loop_
_entity.id
_entity.type
_entity.pdbx_description
1 polymer ?
#
loop_
_entity_poly.entity_id
_entity_poly.type
_entity_poly.pdbx_seq_one_letter_code
_entity_poly.pdbx_strand_id
1 'polypeptide(L)'
;AGHSVTRLKRSLSSRNDAKEILWSPGAGELDAASLEGIDAVVHLAGENIASGRWTDAKKKELVDSRIQSTRLLVDSFKKMEKKPSVFICASAIGFYGERGDEELTEESSAGSGFLADLCKDWEKEAAKAEALGIRTVMLRIGVVLSPEGGMLAKVLPPFQMGAGGNIGSGSQYMSWIALDDLIG
;
A
#
# COMPACT_ATOMS: atom_id res chain seq x y z
N ALA A 1 -3.98 4.01 -22.79
CA ALA A 1 -3.14 3.27 -22.06
C ALA A 1 -2.58 1.97 -22.64
N GLY A 2 -3.24 1.04 -23.33
CA GLY A 2 -2.64 -0.12 -24.01
C GLY A 2 -2.05 -1.24 -23.13
N HIS A 3 -2.29 -1.23 -21.81
CA HIS A 3 -1.86 -2.27 -20.90
C HIS A 3 -2.97 -3.29 -20.62
N SER A 4 -2.59 -4.57 -20.48
CA SER A 4 -3.49 -5.62 -19.97
C SER A 4 -3.33 -5.71 -18.45
N VAL A 5 -4.42 -5.61 -17.72
CA VAL A 5 -4.43 -5.64 -16.25
C VAL A 5 -5.02 -6.96 -15.76
N THR A 6 -4.26 -7.67 -14.93
CA THR A 6 -4.72 -8.82 -14.17
C THR A 6 -4.83 -8.44 -12.69
N ARG A 7 -5.92 -8.79 -12.03
CA ARG A 7 -6.17 -8.43 -10.62
C ARG A 7 -6.03 -9.64 -9.71
N LEU A 8 -5.27 -9.50 -8.64
CA LEU A 8 -5.29 -10.46 -7.54
C LEU A 8 -6.48 -10.17 -6.63
N LYS A 9 -7.32 -11.17 -6.38
CA LYS A 9 -8.58 -11.05 -5.63
C LYS A 9 -8.69 -12.15 -4.57
N ARG A 10 -9.23 -11.82 -3.41
CA ARG A 10 -9.54 -12.80 -2.35
C ARG A 10 -10.79 -13.63 -2.65
N SER A 11 -11.64 -13.15 -3.55
CA SER A 11 -12.77 -13.88 -4.14
C SER A 11 -12.93 -13.45 -5.59
N LEU A 12 -13.15 -14.39 -6.49
CA LEU A 12 -13.36 -14.09 -7.90
C LEU A 12 -14.73 -13.47 -8.11
N SER A 13 -14.82 -12.49 -9.00
CA SER A 13 -16.08 -11.89 -9.38
C SER A 13 -16.75 -12.71 -10.47
N SER A 14 -18.09 -12.70 -10.49
CA SER A 14 -18.86 -13.30 -11.58
C SER A 14 -18.84 -12.48 -12.89
N ARG A 15 -18.23 -11.29 -12.87
CA ARG A 15 -18.10 -10.42 -14.04
C ARG A 15 -16.77 -10.67 -14.74
N ASN A 16 -16.86 -10.98 -16.03
CA ASN A 16 -15.72 -11.39 -16.87
C ASN A 16 -14.90 -10.21 -17.48
N ASP A 17 -14.96 -9.03 -16.87
CA ASP A 17 -14.41 -7.80 -17.50
C ASP A 17 -12.90 -7.62 -17.32
N ALA A 18 -12.25 -8.39 -16.44
CA ALA A 18 -10.81 -8.36 -16.24
C ALA A 18 -10.31 -9.75 -15.85
N LYS A 19 -9.10 -10.09 -16.27
CA LYS A 19 -8.44 -11.31 -15.80
C LYS A 19 -8.22 -11.22 -14.28
N GLU A 20 -8.76 -12.17 -13.54
CA GLU A 20 -8.64 -12.25 -12.08
C GLU A 20 -7.90 -13.53 -11.68
N ILE A 21 -7.03 -13.42 -10.69
CA ILE A 21 -6.31 -14.53 -10.08
C ILE A 21 -6.70 -14.57 -8.61
N LEU A 22 -7.09 -15.74 -8.13
CA LEU A 22 -7.39 -15.93 -6.71
C LEU A 22 -6.09 -15.97 -5.90
N TRP A 23 -6.09 -15.24 -4.80
CA TRP A 23 -5.02 -15.31 -3.81
C TRP A 23 -5.56 -15.20 -2.39
N SER A 24 -4.86 -15.83 -1.46
CA SER A 24 -5.20 -15.78 -0.03
C SER A 24 -3.94 -15.56 0.80
N PRO A 25 -3.52 -14.28 1.02
CA PRO A 25 -2.30 -13.99 1.78
C PRO A 25 -2.28 -14.60 3.18
N GLY A 26 -3.43 -14.60 3.87
CA GLY A 26 -3.54 -15.18 5.21
C GLY A 26 -3.39 -16.72 5.25
N ALA A 27 -3.71 -17.40 4.16
CA ALA A 27 -3.48 -18.84 3.99
C ALA A 27 -2.15 -19.16 3.28
N GLY A 28 -1.45 -18.14 2.77
CA GLY A 28 -0.23 -18.34 1.99
C GLY A 28 -0.48 -18.92 0.60
N GLU A 29 -1.66 -18.73 0.03
CA GLU A 29 -2.09 -19.33 -1.22
C GLU A 29 -2.04 -18.34 -2.38
N LEU A 30 -1.20 -18.62 -3.35
CA LEU A 30 -1.15 -17.99 -4.67
C LEU A 30 -0.47 -18.96 -5.63
N ASP A 31 -1.14 -19.27 -6.72
CA ASP A 31 -0.54 -20.07 -7.78
C ASP A 31 0.46 -19.21 -8.57
N ALA A 32 1.75 -19.48 -8.39
CA ALA A 32 2.82 -18.75 -9.06
C ALA A 32 2.76 -18.91 -10.60
N ALA A 33 2.28 -20.06 -11.11
CA ALA A 33 2.15 -20.27 -12.54
C ALA A 33 1.13 -19.32 -13.16
N SER A 34 0.13 -18.87 -12.40
CA SER A 34 -0.85 -17.89 -12.86
C SER A 34 -0.27 -16.49 -13.10
N LEU A 35 0.92 -16.21 -12.55
CA LEU A 35 1.65 -14.94 -12.72
C LEU A 35 2.64 -14.97 -13.88
N GLU A 36 2.84 -16.10 -14.56
CA GLU A 36 3.79 -16.19 -15.67
C GLU A 36 3.45 -15.21 -16.80
N GLY A 37 4.48 -14.55 -17.31
CA GLY A 37 4.34 -13.57 -18.40
C GLY A 37 3.82 -12.19 -17.96
N ILE A 38 3.71 -11.91 -16.68
CA ILE A 38 3.40 -10.58 -16.15
C ILE A 38 4.69 -9.75 -16.16
N ASP A 39 4.66 -8.57 -16.80
CA ASP A 39 5.83 -7.70 -16.93
C ASP A 39 6.05 -6.83 -15.68
N ALA A 40 4.97 -6.43 -15.00
CA ALA A 40 5.01 -5.54 -13.84
C ALA A 40 3.98 -5.96 -12.78
N VAL A 41 4.33 -5.82 -11.52
CA VAL A 41 3.41 -6.03 -10.40
C VAL A 41 3.30 -4.75 -9.59
N VAL A 42 2.04 -4.30 -9.35
CA VAL A 42 1.72 -3.16 -8.48
C VAL A 42 0.98 -3.68 -7.26
N HIS A 43 1.61 -3.59 -6.10
CA HIS A 43 1.07 -4.09 -4.83
C HIS A 43 0.59 -2.94 -3.94
N LEU A 44 -0.73 -2.75 -3.93
CA LEU A 44 -1.41 -1.72 -3.13
C LEU A 44 -2.28 -2.34 -2.03
N ALA A 45 -2.22 -3.66 -1.83
CA ALA A 45 -3.07 -4.33 -0.87
C ALA A 45 -2.60 -4.06 0.58
N GLY A 46 -3.57 -3.81 1.44
CA GLY A 46 -3.36 -3.60 2.86
C GLY A 46 -4.67 -3.30 3.56
N GLU A 47 -4.76 -3.66 4.82
CA GLU A 47 -5.91 -3.34 5.65
C GLU A 47 -6.00 -1.83 5.90
N ASN A 48 -7.22 -1.29 5.91
CA ASN A 48 -7.45 0.15 6.06
C ASN A 48 -7.07 0.62 7.47
N ILE A 49 -6.11 1.52 7.58
CA ILE A 49 -5.64 2.08 8.86
C ILE A 49 -6.69 2.94 9.57
N ALA A 50 -7.68 3.46 8.85
CA ALA A 50 -8.73 4.33 9.36
C ALA A 50 -10.02 3.56 9.73
N SER A 51 -10.02 2.23 9.66
CA SER A 51 -11.15 1.39 10.04
C SER A 51 -11.07 0.99 11.51
N GLY A 52 -11.87 1.62 12.36
CA GLY A 52 -12.00 1.29 13.77
C GLY A 52 -10.86 1.79 14.67
N ARG A 53 -10.90 1.36 15.94
CA ARG A 53 -9.88 1.69 16.95
C ARG A 53 -8.65 0.81 16.76
N TRP A 54 -7.49 1.36 17.05
CA TRP A 54 -6.21 0.65 17.02
C TRP A 54 -5.98 -0.20 18.28
N THR A 55 -6.73 -1.29 18.37
CA THR A 55 -6.48 -2.37 19.34
C THR A 55 -5.27 -3.19 18.91
N ASP A 56 -4.74 -4.04 19.79
CA ASP A 56 -3.63 -4.94 19.43
C ASP A 56 -4.03 -5.91 18.30
N ALA A 57 -5.28 -6.38 18.30
CA ALA A 57 -5.82 -7.18 17.21
C ALA A 57 -5.81 -6.40 15.88
N LYS A 58 -6.26 -5.14 15.89
CA LYS A 58 -6.24 -4.29 14.70
C LYS A 58 -4.84 -3.98 14.21
N LYS A 59 -3.90 -3.70 15.12
CA LYS A 59 -2.49 -3.53 14.76
C LYS A 59 -1.92 -4.78 14.12
N LYS A 60 -2.25 -5.95 14.66
CA LYS A 60 -1.84 -7.22 14.06
C LYS A 60 -2.40 -7.41 12.65
N GLU A 61 -3.67 -7.11 12.40
CA GLU A 61 -4.26 -7.13 11.06
C GLU A 61 -3.54 -6.19 10.09
N LEU A 62 -3.21 -4.97 10.53
CA LEU A 62 -2.47 -3.99 9.74
C LEU A 62 -1.10 -4.51 9.32
N VAL A 63 -0.38 -5.17 10.23
CA VAL A 63 0.92 -5.81 9.96
C VAL A 63 0.73 -7.00 9.03
N ASP A 64 -0.11 -7.95 9.41
CA ASP A 64 -0.30 -9.22 8.68
C ASP A 64 -0.74 -8.97 7.23
N SER A 65 -1.68 -8.05 7.01
CA SER A 65 -2.19 -7.73 5.67
C SER A 65 -1.12 -7.20 4.72
N ARG A 66 -0.07 -6.56 5.24
CA ARG A 66 1.04 -6.00 4.44
C ARG A 66 2.19 -6.97 4.32
N ILE A 67 2.67 -7.49 5.44
CA ILE A 67 3.86 -8.34 5.48
C ILE A 67 3.59 -9.69 4.82
N GLN A 68 2.47 -10.35 5.15
CA GLN A 68 2.16 -11.66 4.59
C GLN A 68 1.85 -11.58 3.09
N SER A 69 1.10 -10.54 2.65
CA SER A 69 0.78 -10.37 1.24
C SER A 69 2.03 -10.06 0.39
N THR A 70 2.92 -9.21 0.89
CA THR A 70 4.18 -8.88 0.21
C THR A 70 5.09 -10.10 0.14
N ARG A 71 5.23 -10.84 1.25
CA ARG A 71 5.99 -12.08 1.32
C ARG A 71 5.48 -13.10 0.32
N LEU A 72 4.17 -13.30 0.27
CA LEU A 72 3.55 -14.25 -0.66
C LEU A 72 3.86 -13.91 -2.13
N LEU A 73 3.82 -12.63 -2.49
CA LEU A 73 4.20 -12.18 -3.84
C LEU A 73 5.68 -12.47 -4.12
N VAL A 74 6.58 -12.06 -3.23
CA VAL A 74 8.02 -12.27 -3.40
C VAL A 74 8.37 -13.76 -3.47
N ASP A 75 7.73 -14.60 -2.64
CA ASP A 75 7.93 -16.05 -2.67
C ASP A 75 7.36 -16.68 -3.95
N SER A 76 6.29 -16.11 -4.50
CA SER A 76 5.77 -16.54 -5.80
C SER A 76 6.74 -16.15 -6.93
N PHE A 77 7.35 -14.97 -6.90
CA PHE A 77 8.35 -14.57 -7.90
C PHE A 77 9.55 -15.52 -7.94
N LYS A 78 9.97 -16.09 -6.79
CA LYS A 78 11.05 -17.10 -6.75
C LYS A 78 10.75 -18.35 -7.58
N LYS A 79 9.46 -18.70 -7.69
CA LYS A 79 8.98 -19.91 -8.36
C LYS A 79 8.73 -19.68 -9.85
N MET A 80 8.69 -18.44 -10.33
CA MET A 80 8.45 -18.10 -11.73
C MET A 80 9.69 -18.36 -12.59
N GLU A 81 9.48 -18.88 -13.79
CA GLU A 81 10.53 -18.99 -14.81
C GLU A 81 10.87 -17.59 -15.35
N LYS A 82 9.83 -16.84 -15.76
CA LYS A 82 9.97 -15.46 -16.23
C LYS A 82 9.42 -14.49 -15.18
N LYS A 83 10.33 -13.90 -14.41
CA LYS A 83 10.01 -12.93 -13.36
C LYS A 83 9.57 -11.59 -13.94
N PRO A 84 8.72 -10.82 -13.22
CA PRO A 84 8.40 -9.46 -13.63
C PRO A 84 9.66 -8.57 -13.64
N SER A 85 9.71 -7.61 -14.54
CA SER A 85 10.84 -6.65 -14.63
C SER A 85 10.79 -5.60 -13.52
N VAL A 86 9.58 -5.30 -13.01
CA VAL A 86 9.38 -4.31 -11.96
C VAL A 86 8.32 -4.76 -10.95
N PHE A 87 8.63 -4.51 -9.68
CA PHE A 87 7.72 -4.67 -8.55
C PHE A 87 7.56 -3.31 -7.86
N ILE A 88 6.36 -2.74 -7.93
CA ILE A 88 6.00 -1.50 -7.25
C ILE A 88 5.19 -1.86 -6.02
N CYS A 89 5.73 -1.56 -4.85
CA CYS A 89 5.07 -1.82 -3.57
C CYS A 89 4.69 -0.52 -2.89
N ALA A 90 3.45 -0.41 -2.44
CA ALA A 90 3.06 0.69 -1.59
C ALA A 90 3.87 0.67 -0.29
N SER A 91 4.18 1.85 0.20
CA SER A 91 4.62 2.19 1.54
C SER A 91 3.85 3.44 1.95
N ALA A 92 4.28 4.15 2.97
CA ALA A 92 3.61 5.37 3.40
C ALA A 92 4.60 6.36 4.03
N ILE A 93 4.23 7.64 4.02
CA ILE A 93 4.95 8.69 4.77
C ILE A 93 5.06 8.40 6.28
N GLY A 94 4.23 7.49 6.81
CA GLY A 94 4.35 6.98 8.17
C GLY A 94 5.73 6.38 8.47
N PHE A 95 6.52 6.02 7.45
CA PHE A 95 7.93 5.61 7.57
C PHE A 95 8.77 6.62 8.35
N TYR A 96 8.52 7.91 8.16
CA TYR A 96 9.31 8.97 8.78
C TYR A 96 8.92 9.27 10.22
N GLY A 97 7.71 8.86 10.67
CA GLY A 97 7.19 9.18 12.00
C GLY A 97 6.91 10.68 12.17
N GLU A 98 6.86 11.12 13.41
CA GLU A 98 6.67 12.54 13.77
C GLU A 98 8.04 13.25 13.79
N ARG A 99 8.21 14.26 12.95
CA ARG A 99 9.50 14.97 12.75
C ARG A 99 9.36 16.49 12.82
N GLY A 100 8.21 17.01 13.30
CA GLY A 100 7.96 18.46 13.36
C GLY A 100 8.09 19.11 11.98
N ASP A 101 8.85 20.17 11.88
CA ASP A 101 9.07 20.98 10.67
C ASP A 101 10.31 20.54 9.87
N GLU A 102 10.87 19.37 10.17
CA GLU A 102 12.01 18.85 9.40
C GLU A 102 11.61 18.56 7.96
N GLU A 103 12.38 19.05 7.00
CA GLU A 103 12.21 18.74 5.60
C GLU A 103 12.72 17.30 5.34
N LEU A 104 11.81 16.46 4.87
CA LEU A 104 12.07 15.02 4.68
C LEU A 104 12.18 14.67 3.20
N THR A 105 13.21 13.88 2.89
CA THR A 105 13.46 13.30 1.56
C THR A 105 13.42 11.78 1.63
N GLU A 106 13.53 11.11 0.49
CA GLU A 106 13.60 9.65 0.42
C GLU A 106 14.83 9.08 1.16
N GLU A 107 15.89 9.88 1.31
CA GLU A 107 17.13 9.53 2.02
C GLU A 107 17.03 9.73 3.53
N SER A 108 16.00 10.43 4.01
CA SER A 108 15.80 10.68 5.43
C SER A 108 15.60 9.37 6.19
N SER A 109 16.17 9.28 7.38
CA SER A 109 16.08 8.10 8.23
C SER A 109 14.64 7.80 8.64
N ALA A 110 14.34 6.52 8.85
CA ALA A 110 13.06 6.10 9.41
C ALA A 110 12.86 6.70 10.82
N GLY A 111 11.62 7.05 11.11
CA GLY A 111 11.20 7.48 12.44
C GLY A 111 10.99 6.32 13.40
N SER A 112 10.21 6.58 14.44
CA SER A 112 9.87 5.62 15.49
C SER A 112 8.36 5.49 15.64
N GLY A 113 7.94 4.42 16.32
CA GLY A 113 6.54 4.11 16.59
C GLY A 113 5.91 3.15 15.59
N PHE A 114 4.70 2.71 15.92
CA PHE A 114 4.03 1.61 15.24
C PHE A 114 3.98 1.74 13.70
N LEU A 115 3.63 2.91 13.19
CA LEU A 115 3.55 3.11 11.73
C LEU A 115 4.91 3.12 11.05
N ALA A 116 5.92 3.71 11.68
CA ALA A 116 7.27 3.71 11.16
C ALA A 116 7.85 2.30 11.14
N ASP A 117 7.65 1.53 12.21
CA ASP A 117 8.09 0.13 12.28
C ASP A 117 7.37 -0.74 11.26
N LEU A 118 6.06 -0.55 11.08
CA LEU A 118 5.29 -1.24 10.04
C LEU A 118 5.81 -0.94 8.64
N CYS A 119 6.08 0.32 8.32
CA CYS A 119 6.62 0.70 7.01
C CYS A 119 8.02 0.12 6.77
N LYS A 120 8.91 0.15 7.77
CA LYS A 120 10.24 -0.46 7.71
C LYS A 120 10.17 -1.96 7.40
N ASP A 121 9.31 -2.68 8.12
CA ASP A 121 9.15 -4.12 7.93
C ASP A 121 8.53 -4.42 6.56
N TRP A 122 7.59 -3.60 6.11
CA TRP A 122 6.96 -3.75 4.81
C TRP A 122 7.94 -3.52 3.66
N GLU A 123 8.71 -2.42 3.71
CA GLU A 123 9.75 -2.13 2.71
C GLU A 123 10.85 -3.19 2.72
N LYS A 124 11.27 -3.67 3.89
CA LYS A 124 12.22 -4.77 4.03
C LYS A 124 11.73 -6.07 3.38
N GLU A 125 10.44 -6.36 3.51
CA GLU A 125 9.86 -7.55 2.86
C GLU A 125 9.83 -7.39 1.33
N ALA A 126 9.45 -6.20 0.82
CA ALA A 126 9.42 -5.90 -0.60
C ALA A 126 10.83 -5.92 -1.23
N ALA A 127 11.83 -5.37 -0.55
CA ALA A 127 13.22 -5.30 -1.01
C ALA A 127 13.83 -6.68 -1.31
N LYS A 128 13.29 -7.76 -0.74
CA LYS A 128 13.76 -9.12 -1.07
C LYS A 128 13.59 -9.49 -2.55
N ALA A 129 12.71 -8.80 -3.28
CA ALA A 129 12.56 -9.00 -4.71
C ALA A 129 13.79 -8.55 -5.52
N GLU A 130 14.58 -7.61 -5.00
CA GLU A 130 15.83 -7.14 -5.63
C GLU A 130 16.85 -8.26 -5.80
N ALA A 131 16.95 -9.15 -4.81
CA ALA A 131 17.82 -10.33 -4.87
C ALA A 131 17.44 -11.32 -5.99
N LEU A 132 16.23 -11.17 -6.57
CA LEU A 132 15.75 -11.95 -7.71
C LEU A 132 16.00 -11.25 -9.06
N GLY A 133 16.67 -10.10 -9.06
CA GLY A 133 16.89 -9.29 -10.24
C GLY A 133 15.70 -8.43 -10.65
N ILE A 134 14.70 -8.26 -9.78
CA ILE A 134 13.50 -7.46 -10.03
C ILE A 134 13.74 -6.02 -9.56
N ARG A 135 13.55 -5.03 -10.44
CA ARG A 135 13.57 -3.63 -10.03
C ARG A 135 12.42 -3.38 -9.05
N THR A 136 12.75 -3.06 -7.80
CA THR A 136 11.75 -2.83 -6.75
C THR A 136 11.64 -1.34 -6.43
N VAL A 137 10.40 -0.84 -6.36
CA VAL A 137 10.09 0.56 -6.05
C VAL A 137 9.14 0.59 -4.86
N MET A 138 9.49 1.28 -3.78
CA MET A 138 8.64 1.53 -2.62
C MET A 138 8.06 2.93 -2.72
N LEU A 139 6.73 3.03 -2.77
CA LEU A 139 6.02 4.31 -2.85
C LEU A 139 5.61 4.75 -1.45
N ARG A 140 6.33 5.70 -0.84
CA ARG A 140 5.95 6.32 0.43
C ARG A 140 4.86 7.36 0.21
N ILE A 141 3.64 6.86 -0.03
CA ILE A 141 2.49 7.65 -0.45
C ILE A 141 2.00 8.50 0.73
N GLY A 142 1.75 9.78 0.48
CA GLY A 142 1.05 10.69 1.39
C GLY A 142 -0.44 10.40 1.50
N VAL A 143 -1.19 11.26 2.16
CA VAL A 143 -2.65 11.14 2.23
C VAL A 143 -3.24 11.38 0.85
N VAL A 144 -3.84 10.34 0.26
CA VAL A 144 -4.50 10.47 -1.04
C VAL A 144 -5.85 11.17 -0.86
N LEU A 145 -6.01 12.29 -1.55
CA LEU A 145 -7.23 13.08 -1.52
C LEU A 145 -8.13 12.73 -2.70
N SER A 146 -9.35 12.26 -2.39
CA SER A 146 -10.43 12.05 -3.36
C SER A 146 -11.77 12.31 -2.67
N PRO A 147 -12.73 12.96 -3.33
CA PRO A 147 -14.10 13.11 -2.80
C PRO A 147 -14.84 11.76 -2.72
N GLU A 148 -14.41 10.75 -3.47
CA GLU A 148 -15.04 9.43 -3.54
C GLU A 148 -14.64 8.52 -2.37
N GLY A 149 -13.59 8.87 -1.60
CA GLY A 149 -13.14 8.00 -0.52
C GLY A 149 -12.04 8.61 0.35
N GLY A 150 -11.55 7.81 1.30
CA GLY A 150 -10.44 8.19 2.16
C GLY A 150 -10.79 9.30 3.16
N MET A 151 -9.78 10.14 3.46
CA MET A 151 -9.91 11.22 4.44
C MET A 151 -10.83 12.33 3.93
N LEU A 152 -10.66 12.78 2.67
CA LEU A 152 -11.42 13.91 2.13
C LEU A 152 -12.91 13.64 2.14
N ALA A 153 -13.35 12.46 1.73
CA ALA A 153 -14.77 12.08 1.76
C ALA A 153 -15.39 12.11 3.17
N LYS A 154 -14.57 11.92 4.21
CA LYS A 154 -15.03 11.96 5.61
C LYS A 154 -15.11 13.37 6.17
N VAL A 155 -14.17 14.24 5.81
CA VAL A 155 -14.11 15.60 6.36
C VAL A 155 -14.98 16.60 5.58
N LEU A 156 -15.18 16.36 4.30
CA LEU A 156 -15.90 17.28 3.42
C LEU A 156 -17.35 17.61 3.90
N PRO A 157 -18.19 16.60 4.29
CA PRO A 157 -19.56 16.89 4.72
C PRO A 157 -19.66 17.81 5.95
N PRO A 158 -18.91 17.64 7.05
CA PRO A 158 -18.90 18.58 8.15
C PRO A 158 -18.51 20.00 7.72
N PHE A 159 -17.53 20.15 6.84
CA PHE A 159 -17.13 21.48 6.33
C PHE A 159 -18.23 22.13 5.49
N GLN A 160 -18.89 21.37 4.64
CA GLN A 160 -20.03 21.86 3.83
C GLN A 160 -21.22 22.29 4.70
N MET A 161 -21.40 21.69 5.87
CA MET A 161 -22.43 22.08 6.84
C MET A 161 -22.02 23.24 7.76
N GLY A 162 -20.83 23.83 7.56
CA GLY A 162 -20.31 24.90 8.42
C GLY A 162 -19.83 24.42 9.80
N ALA A 163 -19.71 23.10 10.01
CA ALA A 163 -19.23 22.48 11.26
C ALA A 163 -17.78 22.01 11.16
N GLY A 164 -17.05 22.46 10.14
CA GLY A 164 -15.63 22.17 9.98
C GLY A 164 -14.77 22.86 11.04
N GLY A 165 -13.64 22.27 11.39
CA GLY A 165 -12.71 22.83 12.37
C GLY A 165 -11.34 22.19 12.27
N ASN A 166 -10.43 22.66 13.11
CA ASN A 166 -9.07 22.12 13.18
C ASN A 166 -9.10 20.67 13.65
N ILE A 167 -8.29 19.83 13.00
CA ILE A 167 -8.03 18.45 13.44
C ILE A 167 -6.80 18.51 14.38
N GLY A 168 -6.97 18.10 15.63
CA GLY A 168 -5.92 18.21 16.63
C GLY A 168 -5.56 19.69 16.94
N SER A 169 -4.27 20.03 16.97
CA SER A 169 -3.79 21.38 17.16
C SER A 169 -3.98 22.27 15.92
N GLY A 170 -4.12 21.68 14.74
CA GLY A 170 -4.13 22.37 13.46
C GLY A 170 -2.74 22.80 12.96
N SER A 171 -1.68 22.54 13.73
CA SER A 171 -0.30 22.91 13.38
C SER A 171 0.54 21.76 12.81
N GLN A 172 -0.01 20.54 12.79
CA GLN A 172 0.68 19.39 12.23
C GLN A 172 0.80 19.48 10.71
N TYR A 173 1.98 19.11 10.20
CA TYR A 173 2.17 18.91 8.78
C TYR A 173 1.47 17.63 8.30
N MET A 174 0.92 17.68 7.11
CA MET A 174 0.31 16.53 6.46
C MET A 174 0.71 16.51 4.99
N SER A 175 1.49 15.54 4.61
CA SER A 175 1.82 15.30 3.20
C SER A 175 0.62 14.67 2.50
N TRP A 176 0.21 15.22 1.37
CA TRP A 176 -0.94 14.75 0.60
C TRP A 176 -0.68 14.78 -0.90
N ILE A 177 -1.46 14.02 -1.65
CA ILE A 177 -1.46 14.00 -3.10
C ILE A 177 -2.91 13.84 -3.60
N ALA A 178 -3.28 14.52 -4.69
CA ALA A 178 -4.56 14.26 -5.33
C ALA A 178 -4.55 12.88 -6.01
N LEU A 179 -5.72 12.22 -6.07
CA LEU A 179 -5.81 10.90 -6.69
C LEU A 179 -5.37 10.92 -8.15
N ASP A 180 -5.77 11.97 -8.89
CA ASP A 180 -5.44 12.10 -10.32
C ASP A 180 -3.92 12.26 -10.53
N ASP A 181 -3.23 12.99 -9.65
CA ASP A 181 -1.76 13.15 -9.72
C ASP A 181 -1.03 11.84 -9.32
N LEU A 182 -1.64 11.01 -8.48
CA LEU A 182 -1.06 9.73 -8.09
C LEU A 182 -1.12 8.70 -9.22
N ILE A 183 -2.16 8.74 -10.04
CA ILE A 183 -2.39 7.77 -11.13
C ILE A 183 -1.90 8.26 -12.50
N GLY A 184 -1.57 9.55 -12.61
CA GLY A 184 -0.96 10.35 -13.67
C GLY A 184 -1.03 10.11 -14.98
#